data_93dc154f9fb28cac69d4e7af064dc754
#
_entry.id   93dc154f9fb28cac69d4e7af064dc754
#
_cell.length_a   1.000
_cell.length_b   1.000
_cell.length_c   1.000
_cell.angle_alpha   90.00
_cell.angle_beta   90.00
_cell.angle_gamma   90.00
#
_symmetry.space_group_name_H-M   'P 1'
#
loop_
_entity.id
_entity.type
_entity.pdbx_description
1 polymer ?
#
loop_
_entity_poly.entity_id
_entity_poly.type
_entity_poly.pdbx_seq_one_letter_code
_entity_poly.pdbx_strand_id
1 'polypeptide(L)'
;VIINEPYEGMPAAEAGLKKGDMILSIDGESMVGKTTAYVSDHLRGEPGTTMVLKIQRPSTGKKMTVKVQRKAIQMPYLPYYGMQKDGIGYINYNQYLENSAKDVRRAFIDLKKQGMKGLVLDLRNNGGGSVQEALQILNMFIPKGRHLLSMKGKVKNANSNYNTTVEPLDTVMPIVVLVNEATASASEITSGTLQDYDRAVIMGTRTYGKGLVQIPNVSLPYNGKLKLTTAKYYIPSGRCIQALRYKHTDNGYVAENVPDSLTHEFRTAAGRIVRDGGGIKPDIEVKPDSLPNIAFYLSRVDTTDIMLNYEIDYIAAHPTVASPKDFELSDADYEQFKQRVVKSGFTYDQVSEKILKELESLARFEGYYDDAKPEFEALRQKLKHNIAKDLDYPYNKQKIKELIAADLMAAYYFEKGSLENSLRNDKQFAEAARLLGNPTEYQKLLQPKKEK
;
A
#
# COMPACT_ATOMS: atom_id res chain seq x y z
N VAL A 1 -8.96 -8.64 23.94
CA VAL A 1 -8.85 -8.28 22.53
C VAL A 1 -9.82 -7.17 22.21
N ILE A 2 -9.38 -6.17 21.45
CA ILE A 2 -10.14 -4.98 21.05
C ILE A 2 -10.35 -5.06 19.53
N ILE A 3 -11.55 -4.65 19.07
CA ILE A 3 -11.85 -4.52 17.65
C ILE A 3 -11.17 -3.24 17.13
N ASN A 4 -10.26 -3.39 16.18
CA ASN A 4 -9.58 -2.24 15.59
C ASN A 4 -10.41 -1.65 14.44
N GLU A 5 -10.86 -2.49 13.50
CA GLU A 5 -11.59 -2.03 12.33
C GLU A 5 -12.62 -3.04 11.86
N PRO A 6 -13.93 -2.76 12.00
CA PRO A 6 -14.97 -3.51 11.29
C PRO A 6 -15.08 -2.97 9.85
N TYR A 7 -15.04 -3.85 8.85
CA TYR A 7 -15.12 -3.45 7.44
C TYR A 7 -16.55 -3.17 6.99
N GLU A 8 -16.72 -2.14 6.15
CA GLU A 8 -18.01 -1.73 5.59
C GLU A 8 -18.72 -2.89 4.87
N GLY A 9 -20.01 -3.09 5.12
CA GLY A 9 -20.81 -4.15 4.51
C GLY A 9 -20.46 -5.57 4.96
N MET A 10 -19.55 -5.71 5.95
CA MET A 10 -19.15 -7.01 6.50
C MET A 10 -19.91 -7.31 7.81
N PRO A 11 -20.00 -8.58 8.21
CA PRO A 11 -20.81 -9.03 9.34
C PRO A 11 -20.61 -8.26 10.65
N ALA A 12 -19.38 -7.89 10.95
CA ALA A 12 -19.06 -7.14 12.17
C ALA A 12 -19.68 -5.72 12.15
N ALA A 13 -19.51 -4.99 11.03
CA ALA A 13 -20.07 -3.66 10.85
C ALA A 13 -21.60 -3.70 10.77
N GLU A 14 -22.18 -4.67 10.03
CA GLU A 14 -23.63 -4.89 9.94
C GLU A 14 -24.27 -5.17 11.30
N ALA A 15 -23.55 -5.87 12.19
CA ALA A 15 -23.98 -6.14 13.55
C ALA A 15 -23.80 -4.96 14.51
N GLY A 16 -23.26 -3.81 14.04
CA GLY A 16 -23.08 -2.60 14.82
C GLY A 16 -21.86 -2.60 15.74
N LEU A 17 -20.89 -3.50 15.49
CA LEU A 17 -19.59 -3.45 16.15
C LEU A 17 -18.79 -2.24 15.66
N LYS A 18 -18.00 -1.66 16.55
CA LYS A 18 -17.23 -0.43 16.30
C LYS A 18 -15.79 -0.58 16.74
N LYS A 19 -14.90 0.28 16.21
CA LYS A 19 -13.53 0.44 16.72
C LYS A 19 -13.57 0.70 18.22
N GLY A 20 -12.72 -0.01 18.96
CA GLY A 20 -12.62 0.08 20.40
C GLY A 20 -13.49 -0.92 21.17
N ASP A 21 -14.47 -1.60 20.55
CA ASP A 21 -15.27 -2.60 21.25
C ASP A 21 -14.39 -3.73 21.77
N MET A 22 -14.47 -4.02 23.08
CA MET A 22 -13.70 -5.07 23.76
C MET A 22 -14.50 -6.38 23.75
N ILE A 23 -13.95 -7.44 23.20
CA ILE A 23 -14.57 -8.77 23.18
C ILE A 23 -14.40 -9.41 24.57
N LEU A 24 -15.50 -9.63 25.27
CA LEU A 24 -15.52 -10.25 26.61
C LEU A 24 -15.77 -11.75 26.52
N SER A 25 -16.69 -12.20 25.65
CA SER A 25 -16.94 -13.62 25.42
C SER A 25 -17.45 -13.88 24.00
N ILE A 26 -17.23 -15.12 23.51
CA ILE A 26 -17.75 -15.67 22.25
C ILE A 26 -18.51 -16.94 22.60
N ASP A 27 -19.79 -17.04 22.22
CA ASP A 27 -20.66 -18.20 22.48
C ASP A 27 -20.64 -18.68 23.94
N GLY A 28 -20.50 -17.74 24.88
CA GLY A 28 -20.46 -18.00 26.32
C GLY A 28 -19.05 -18.22 26.89
N GLU A 29 -18.06 -18.48 26.07
CA GLU A 29 -16.68 -18.67 26.51
C GLU A 29 -15.97 -17.32 26.69
N SER A 30 -15.25 -17.16 27.83
CA SER A 30 -14.52 -15.91 28.15
C SER A 30 -13.28 -15.72 27.25
N MET A 31 -13.18 -14.53 26.68
CA MET A 31 -12.03 -14.10 25.87
C MET A 31 -11.08 -13.16 26.61
N VAL A 32 -11.37 -12.85 27.88
CA VAL A 32 -10.53 -11.97 28.71
C VAL A 32 -9.20 -12.66 29.01
N GLY A 33 -8.10 -11.96 28.74
CA GLY A 33 -6.73 -12.48 28.94
C GLY A 33 -6.27 -13.49 27.86
N LYS A 34 -7.10 -13.77 26.84
CA LYS A 34 -6.72 -14.66 25.73
C LYS A 34 -5.92 -13.91 24.68
N THR A 35 -5.08 -14.65 23.94
CA THR A 35 -4.30 -14.09 22.81
C THR A 35 -5.20 -13.73 21.63
N THR A 36 -4.74 -12.84 20.77
CA THR A 36 -5.44 -12.49 19.53
C THR A 36 -5.67 -13.70 18.62
N ALA A 37 -4.70 -14.62 18.55
CA ALA A 37 -4.84 -15.86 17.78
C ALA A 37 -5.98 -16.72 18.31
N TYR A 38 -6.06 -16.92 19.62
CA TYR A 38 -7.13 -17.69 20.26
C TYR A 38 -8.51 -17.09 19.97
N VAL A 39 -8.67 -15.78 20.14
CA VAL A 39 -9.92 -15.09 19.86
C VAL A 39 -10.28 -15.19 18.37
N SER A 40 -9.30 -15.02 17.48
CA SER A 40 -9.48 -15.14 16.03
C SER A 40 -10.00 -16.53 15.61
N ASP A 41 -9.49 -17.59 16.24
CA ASP A 41 -9.93 -18.96 15.93
C ASP A 41 -11.39 -19.19 16.35
N HIS A 42 -11.85 -18.57 17.44
CA HIS A 42 -13.26 -18.64 17.88
C HIS A 42 -14.20 -17.75 17.06
N LEU A 43 -13.68 -16.66 16.47
CA LEU A 43 -14.46 -15.83 15.54
C LEU A 43 -14.71 -16.54 14.21
N ARG A 44 -13.78 -17.39 13.78
CA ARG A 44 -13.90 -18.17 12.54
C ARG A 44 -14.94 -19.29 12.70
N GLY A 45 -15.47 -19.75 11.59
CA GLY A 45 -16.41 -20.86 11.53
C GLY A 45 -17.08 -20.94 10.16
N GLU A 46 -18.00 -21.92 10.02
CA GLU A 46 -18.71 -22.11 8.75
C GLU A 46 -19.59 -20.91 8.40
N PRO A 47 -19.57 -20.45 7.13
CA PRO A 47 -20.46 -19.41 6.65
C PRO A 47 -21.93 -19.78 6.89
N GLY A 48 -22.74 -18.79 7.30
CA GLY A 48 -24.16 -19.00 7.66
C GLY A 48 -24.41 -19.28 9.14
N THR A 49 -23.41 -19.73 9.89
CA THR A 49 -23.53 -19.89 11.34
C THR A 49 -23.56 -18.56 12.07
N THR A 50 -24.23 -18.51 13.21
CA THR A 50 -24.32 -17.30 14.04
C THR A 50 -23.51 -17.49 15.31
N MET A 51 -22.66 -16.51 15.64
CA MET A 51 -21.97 -16.42 16.92
C MET A 51 -22.58 -15.31 17.79
N VAL A 52 -22.49 -15.50 19.10
CA VAL A 52 -22.96 -14.54 20.10
C VAL A 52 -21.76 -13.89 20.77
N LEU A 53 -21.53 -12.60 20.54
CA LEU A 53 -20.47 -11.83 21.16
C LEU A 53 -21.00 -11.07 22.36
N LYS A 54 -20.31 -11.16 23.49
CA LYS A 54 -20.47 -10.20 24.60
C LYS A 54 -19.34 -9.20 24.50
N ILE A 55 -19.68 -7.93 24.34
CA ILE A 55 -18.69 -6.86 24.20
C ILE A 55 -18.89 -5.79 25.29
N GLN A 56 -17.83 -5.03 25.56
CA GLN A 56 -17.90 -3.78 26.28
C GLN A 56 -17.46 -2.66 25.35
N ARG A 57 -18.31 -1.63 25.21
CA ARG A 57 -18.02 -0.44 24.41
C ARG A 57 -17.42 0.63 25.31
N PRO A 58 -16.12 0.94 25.22
CA PRO A 58 -15.46 1.91 26.11
C PRO A 58 -16.09 3.29 26.03
N SER A 59 -16.47 3.76 24.84
CA SER A 59 -17.11 5.07 24.64
C SER A 59 -18.39 5.32 25.45
N THR A 60 -19.06 4.25 25.88
CA THR A 60 -20.30 4.35 26.68
C THR A 60 -20.23 3.59 28.00
N GLY A 61 -19.17 2.80 28.23
CA GLY A 61 -19.04 1.86 29.34
C GLY A 61 -20.02 0.67 29.30
N LYS A 62 -20.92 0.62 28.30
CA LYS A 62 -22.00 -0.37 28.22
C LYS A 62 -21.47 -1.75 27.80
N LYS A 63 -21.97 -2.78 28.49
CA LYS A 63 -21.83 -4.17 28.04
C LYS A 63 -23.04 -4.54 27.18
N MET A 64 -22.79 -5.17 26.04
CA MET A 64 -23.82 -5.50 25.07
C MET A 64 -23.63 -6.92 24.56
N THR A 65 -24.73 -7.57 24.18
CA THR A 65 -24.70 -8.84 23.47
C THR A 65 -25.07 -8.60 22.02
N VAL A 66 -24.20 -9.02 21.13
CA VAL A 66 -24.32 -8.81 19.68
C VAL A 66 -24.30 -10.18 18.99
N LYS A 67 -25.26 -10.42 18.10
CA LYS A 67 -25.28 -11.61 17.25
C LYS A 67 -24.65 -11.28 15.91
N VAL A 68 -23.67 -12.06 15.51
CA VAL A 68 -22.95 -11.89 14.25
C VAL A 68 -23.09 -13.14 13.42
N GLN A 69 -23.65 -13.03 12.22
CA GLN A 69 -23.72 -14.14 11.28
C GLN A 69 -22.39 -14.24 10.51
N ARG A 70 -21.74 -15.40 10.53
CA ARG A 70 -20.53 -15.63 9.76
C ARG A 70 -20.86 -15.68 8.27
N LYS A 71 -20.08 -14.98 7.48
CA LYS A 71 -20.14 -14.98 6.01
C LYS A 71 -18.74 -15.26 5.47
N ALA A 72 -18.64 -15.76 4.25
CA ALA A 72 -17.38 -15.72 3.52
C ALA A 72 -16.97 -14.26 3.30
N ILE A 73 -15.86 -13.85 3.90
CA ILE A 73 -15.39 -12.46 3.82
C ILE A 73 -14.39 -12.36 2.67
N GLN A 74 -14.64 -11.43 1.76
CA GLN A 74 -13.70 -11.04 0.72
C GLN A 74 -13.37 -9.56 0.92
N MET A 75 -12.09 -9.28 1.19
CA MET A 75 -11.62 -7.90 1.30
C MET A 75 -11.85 -7.16 -0.01
N PRO A 76 -12.25 -5.89 0.03
CA PRO A 76 -12.44 -5.11 -1.18
C PRO A 76 -11.09 -4.95 -1.90
N TYR A 77 -11.04 -5.35 -3.16
CA TYR A 77 -9.89 -5.13 -4.02
C TYR A 77 -9.85 -3.73 -4.65
N LEU A 78 -10.94 -2.99 -4.51
CA LEU A 78 -11.07 -1.58 -4.89
C LEU A 78 -11.71 -0.82 -3.71
N PRO A 79 -10.93 -0.53 -2.65
CA PRO A 79 -11.47 0.03 -1.41
C PRO A 79 -11.95 1.48 -1.56
N TYR A 80 -11.37 2.23 -2.52
CA TYR A 80 -11.77 3.60 -2.78
C TYR A 80 -11.60 3.98 -4.24
N TYR A 81 -12.59 4.69 -4.78
CA TYR A 81 -12.46 5.50 -5.97
C TYR A 81 -13.32 6.78 -5.82
N GLY A 82 -12.89 7.87 -6.43
CA GLY A 82 -13.63 9.12 -6.33
C GLY A 82 -13.02 10.25 -7.17
N MET A 83 -13.86 11.26 -7.43
CA MET A 83 -13.40 12.50 -8.05
C MET A 83 -12.63 13.33 -7.03
N GLN A 84 -11.46 13.77 -7.44
CA GLN A 84 -10.64 14.72 -6.72
C GLN A 84 -10.75 16.13 -7.36
N LYS A 85 -10.03 17.11 -6.80
CA LYS A 85 -10.02 18.46 -7.35
C LYS A 85 -9.59 18.47 -8.82
N ASP A 86 -9.96 19.50 -9.54
CA ASP A 86 -9.58 19.76 -10.93
C ASP A 86 -10.02 18.71 -11.96
N GLY A 87 -10.98 17.87 -11.60
CA GLY A 87 -11.51 16.82 -12.46
C GLY A 87 -10.61 15.59 -12.56
N ILE A 88 -9.76 15.36 -11.57
CA ILE A 88 -8.92 14.16 -11.49
C ILE A 88 -9.71 13.01 -10.87
N GLY A 89 -9.85 11.92 -11.62
CA GLY A 89 -10.37 10.67 -11.07
C GLY A 89 -9.24 9.89 -10.38
N TYR A 90 -9.55 9.30 -9.24
CA TYR A 90 -8.64 8.44 -8.50
C TYR A 90 -9.27 7.06 -8.31
N ILE A 91 -8.49 6.01 -8.56
CA ILE A 91 -8.89 4.61 -8.32
C ILE A 91 -7.76 3.93 -7.53
N ASN A 92 -8.04 3.53 -6.29
CA ASN A 92 -7.16 2.66 -5.51
C ASN A 92 -7.49 1.20 -5.80
N TYR A 93 -6.51 0.44 -6.30
CA TYR A 93 -6.72 -0.94 -6.72
C TYR A 93 -5.68 -1.85 -6.06
N ASN A 94 -6.11 -2.63 -5.07
CA ASN A 94 -5.23 -3.35 -4.14
C ASN A 94 -4.89 -4.77 -4.57
N GLN A 95 -5.73 -5.44 -5.38
CA GLN A 95 -5.49 -6.83 -5.72
C GLN A 95 -6.24 -7.28 -6.98
N TYR A 96 -5.59 -8.10 -7.81
CA TYR A 96 -6.16 -8.70 -9.01
C TYR A 96 -6.88 -10.01 -8.66
N LEU A 97 -8.05 -9.95 -8.06
CA LEU A 97 -8.92 -11.09 -7.82
C LEU A 97 -9.94 -11.27 -8.95
N GLU A 98 -10.53 -12.45 -9.02
CA GLU A 98 -11.53 -12.78 -10.02
C GLU A 98 -12.68 -11.74 -10.03
N ASN A 99 -13.05 -11.25 -11.20
CA ASN A 99 -14.02 -10.18 -11.46
C ASN A 99 -13.62 -8.76 -11.01
N SER A 100 -12.42 -8.54 -10.47
CA SER A 100 -11.99 -7.22 -10.01
C SER A 100 -11.89 -6.18 -11.14
N ALA A 101 -11.52 -6.59 -12.35
CA ALA A 101 -11.48 -5.70 -13.51
C ALA A 101 -12.86 -5.12 -13.87
N LYS A 102 -13.96 -5.82 -13.57
CA LYS A 102 -15.30 -5.29 -13.76
C LYS A 102 -15.59 -4.10 -12.85
N ASP A 103 -15.10 -4.15 -11.63
CA ASP A 103 -15.28 -3.05 -10.68
C ASP A 103 -14.40 -1.85 -11.03
N VAL A 104 -13.15 -2.08 -11.47
CA VAL A 104 -12.30 -1.01 -12.03
C VAL A 104 -12.98 -0.37 -13.24
N ARG A 105 -13.57 -1.18 -14.12
CA ARG A 105 -14.34 -0.70 -15.28
C ARG A 105 -15.54 0.16 -14.86
N ARG A 106 -16.31 -0.30 -13.86
CA ARG A 106 -17.45 0.44 -13.33
C ARG A 106 -17.00 1.78 -12.73
N ALA A 107 -15.96 1.77 -11.89
CA ALA A 107 -15.39 2.98 -11.30
C ALA A 107 -14.92 3.97 -12.37
N PHE A 108 -14.23 3.51 -13.40
CA PHE A 108 -13.78 4.35 -14.52
C PHE A 108 -14.97 5.01 -15.25
N ILE A 109 -16.01 4.23 -15.55
CA ILE A 109 -17.22 4.73 -16.24
C ILE A 109 -17.94 5.76 -15.37
N ASP A 110 -18.06 5.51 -14.07
CA ASP A 110 -18.71 6.43 -13.13
C ASP A 110 -17.94 7.75 -13.02
N LEU A 111 -16.61 7.69 -12.90
CA LEU A 111 -15.78 8.89 -12.88
C LEU A 111 -15.86 9.67 -14.21
N LYS A 112 -15.90 8.96 -15.34
CA LYS A 112 -16.06 9.59 -16.65
C LYS A 112 -17.40 10.32 -16.79
N LYS A 113 -18.49 9.74 -16.27
CA LYS A 113 -19.82 10.40 -16.22
C LYS A 113 -19.83 11.66 -15.35
N GLN A 114 -18.97 11.69 -14.30
CA GLN A 114 -18.81 12.86 -13.43
C GLN A 114 -17.90 13.95 -14.06
N GLY A 115 -17.42 13.78 -15.28
CA GLY A 115 -16.59 14.76 -15.97
C GLY A 115 -15.09 14.62 -15.71
N MET A 116 -14.61 13.41 -15.41
CA MET A 116 -13.19 13.12 -15.24
C MET A 116 -12.37 13.56 -16.46
N LYS A 117 -11.29 14.31 -16.22
CA LYS A 117 -10.35 14.83 -17.24
C LYS A 117 -9.02 14.07 -17.29
N GLY A 118 -8.66 13.40 -16.21
CA GLY A 118 -7.46 12.57 -16.09
C GLY A 118 -7.64 11.55 -14.98
N LEU A 119 -6.95 10.40 -15.10
CA LEU A 119 -7.04 9.29 -14.16
C LEU A 119 -5.72 9.08 -13.42
N VAL A 120 -5.78 8.95 -12.11
CA VAL A 120 -4.72 8.34 -11.29
C VAL A 120 -5.17 6.92 -10.93
N LEU A 121 -4.47 5.92 -11.48
CA LEU A 121 -4.63 4.51 -11.10
C LEU A 121 -3.55 4.15 -10.09
N ASP A 122 -3.94 3.92 -8.85
CA ASP A 122 -3.01 3.61 -7.78
C ASP A 122 -2.84 2.10 -7.61
N LEU A 123 -1.65 1.61 -7.96
CA LEU A 123 -1.20 0.23 -7.81
C LEU A 123 -0.13 0.08 -6.73
N ARG A 124 0.09 1.10 -5.91
CA ARG A 124 1.02 0.99 -4.78
C ARG A 124 0.53 -0.09 -3.81
N ASN A 125 1.45 -0.88 -3.28
CA ASN A 125 1.20 -2.02 -2.40
C ASN A 125 0.36 -3.16 -3.03
N ASN A 126 0.09 -3.11 -4.33
CA ASN A 126 -0.64 -4.18 -5.03
C ASN A 126 0.34 -5.28 -5.48
N GLY A 127 0.36 -6.40 -4.77
CA GLY A 127 1.19 -7.57 -5.07
C GLY A 127 0.78 -8.36 -6.32
N GLY A 128 -0.24 -7.91 -7.06
CA GLY A 128 -0.73 -8.57 -8.27
C GLY A 128 -1.89 -9.54 -8.00
N GLY A 129 -1.89 -10.64 -8.74
CA GLY A 129 -2.93 -11.68 -8.70
C GLY A 129 -3.18 -12.28 -10.08
N SER A 130 -4.43 -12.31 -10.52
CA SER A 130 -4.84 -12.90 -11.78
C SER A 130 -4.32 -12.12 -13.01
N VAL A 131 -3.60 -12.82 -13.88
CA VAL A 131 -3.16 -12.28 -15.17
C VAL A 131 -4.36 -11.92 -16.05
N GLN A 132 -5.44 -12.69 -16.00
CA GLN A 132 -6.65 -12.43 -16.80
C GLN A 132 -7.27 -11.07 -16.43
N GLU A 133 -7.30 -10.74 -15.16
CA GLU A 133 -7.81 -9.44 -14.70
C GLU A 133 -6.92 -8.29 -15.19
N ALA A 134 -5.58 -8.45 -15.19
CA ALA A 134 -4.67 -7.46 -15.77
C ALA A 134 -4.92 -7.26 -17.27
N LEU A 135 -5.10 -8.34 -18.03
CA LEU A 135 -5.44 -8.26 -19.44
C LEU A 135 -6.79 -7.57 -19.69
N GLN A 136 -7.80 -7.80 -18.82
CA GLN A 136 -9.08 -7.10 -18.93
C GLN A 136 -8.95 -5.60 -18.65
N ILE A 137 -8.12 -5.19 -17.68
CA ILE A 137 -7.85 -3.77 -17.43
C ILE A 137 -7.13 -3.13 -18.61
N LEU A 138 -6.13 -3.81 -19.18
CA LEU A 138 -5.41 -3.33 -20.37
C LEU A 138 -6.31 -3.18 -21.59
N ASN A 139 -7.28 -4.08 -21.76
CA ASN A 139 -8.32 -3.99 -22.81
C ASN A 139 -9.17 -2.70 -22.72
N MET A 140 -9.23 -2.04 -21.56
CA MET A 140 -9.97 -0.79 -21.42
C MET A 140 -9.26 0.40 -22.05
N PHE A 141 -7.93 0.34 -22.19
CA PHE A 141 -7.09 1.49 -22.52
C PHE A 141 -6.22 1.34 -23.77
N ILE A 142 -6.09 0.12 -24.30
CA ILE A 142 -5.23 -0.20 -25.44
C ILE A 142 -6.10 -0.64 -26.62
N PRO A 143 -5.85 -0.13 -27.87
CA PRO A 143 -6.62 -0.49 -29.05
C PRO A 143 -6.66 -2.01 -29.28
N LYS A 144 -7.77 -2.48 -29.85
CA LYS A 144 -7.98 -3.89 -30.19
C LYS A 144 -6.91 -4.45 -31.13
N GLY A 145 -6.54 -5.72 -30.93
CA GLY A 145 -5.55 -6.47 -31.73
C GLY A 145 -4.09 -6.21 -31.33
N ARG A 146 -3.83 -5.39 -30.31
CA ARG A 146 -2.47 -5.10 -29.83
C ARG A 146 -1.97 -6.19 -28.90
N HIS A 147 -0.69 -6.53 -29.02
CA HIS A 147 -0.01 -7.49 -28.15
C HIS A 147 0.12 -6.96 -26.72
N LEU A 148 -0.25 -7.75 -25.70
CA LEU A 148 -0.18 -7.34 -24.29
C LEU A 148 0.91 -8.07 -23.50
N LEU A 149 1.05 -9.36 -23.74
CA LEU A 149 1.89 -10.23 -22.91
C LEU A 149 2.29 -11.49 -23.66
N SER A 150 3.55 -11.88 -23.55
CA SER A 150 4.02 -13.23 -23.90
C SER A 150 4.47 -13.97 -22.64
N MET A 151 4.12 -15.23 -22.54
CA MET A 151 4.71 -16.16 -21.57
C MET A 151 5.62 -17.13 -22.33
N LYS A 152 6.86 -17.28 -21.87
CA LYS A 152 7.85 -18.17 -22.48
C LYS A 152 8.45 -19.09 -21.42
N GLY A 153 8.28 -20.40 -21.60
CA GLY A 153 8.79 -21.43 -20.73
C GLY A 153 9.66 -22.44 -21.45
N LYS A 154 10.23 -23.40 -20.72
CA LYS A 154 11.07 -24.46 -21.29
C LYS A 154 10.26 -25.44 -22.15
N VAL A 155 9.01 -25.70 -21.80
CA VAL A 155 8.12 -26.62 -22.51
C VAL A 155 7.16 -25.84 -23.41
N LYS A 156 6.86 -26.36 -24.58
CA LYS A 156 6.09 -25.68 -25.62
C LYS A 156 4.69 -25.23 -25.14
N ASN A 157 4.04 -26.03 -24.33
CA ASN A 157 2.71 -25.75 -23.79
C ASN A 157 2.71 -24.68 -22.67
N ALA A 158 3.86 -24.24 -22.19
CA ALA A 158 4.00 -23.10 -21.27
C ALA A 158 4.11 -21.76 -22.00
N ASN A 159 4.14 -21.77 -23.35
CA ASN A 159 4.20 -20.56 -24.16
C ASN A 159 2.80 -20.09 -24.50
N SER A 160 2.55 -18.80 -24.29
CA SER A 160 1.27 -18.16 -24.60
C SER A 160 1.49 -16.71 -25.01
N ASN A 161 0.63 -16.22 -25.92
CA ASN A 161 0.59 -14.82 -26.33
C ASN A 161 -0.82 -14.28 -26.11
N TYR A 162 -0.90 -13.09 -25.57
CA TYR A 162 -2.16 -12.42 -25.26
C TYR A 162 -2.21 -11.07 -25.96
N ASN A 163 -3.31 -10.84 -26.65
CA ASN A 163 -3.61 -9.60 -27.35
C ASN A 163 -4.90 -9.00 -26.80
N THR A 164 -5.11 -7.71 -27.03
CA THR A 164 -6.41 -7.07 -26.80
C THR A 164 -7.47 -7.66 -27.71
N THR A 165 -8.65 -7.93 -27.16
CA THR A 165 -9.73 -8.64 -27.85
C THR A 165 -10.99 -7.82 -28.10
N VAL A 166 -11.15 -6.71 -27.37
CA VAL A 166 -12.32 -5.84 -27.42
C VAL A 166 -11.94 -4.40 -27.75
N GLU A 167 -12.91 -3.60 -28.17
CA GLU A 167 -12.72 -2.16 -28.33
C GLU A 167 -12.50 -1.50 -26.97
N PRO A 168 -11.54 -0.57 -26.87
CA PRO A 168 -11.21 0.09 -25.61
C PRO A 168 -12.31 1.04 -25.16
N LEU A 169 -12.35 1.30 -23.85
CA LEU A 169 -13.23 2.34 -23.29
C LEU A 169 -12.71 3.74 -23.58
N ASP A 170 -11.38 3.90 -23.55
CA ASP A 170 -10.74 5.18 -23.76
C ASP A 170 -9.25 5.00 -24.09
N THR A 171 -8.82 5.59 -25.20
CA THR A 171 -7.42 5.58 -25.65
C THR A 171 -6.74 6.93 -25.51
N VAL A 172 -7.45 7.98 -25.06
CA VAL A 172 -7.00 9.38 -25.14
C VAL A 172 -6.83 10.02 -23.78
N MET A 173 -7.70 9.69 -22.80
CA MET A 173 -7.65 10.30 -21.46
C MET A 173 -6.28 10.13 -20.83
N PRO A 174 -5.65 11.19 -20.32
CA PRO A 174 -4.38 11.10 -19.62
C PRO A 174 -4.48 10.17 -18.38
N ILE A 175 -3.51 9.27 -18.22
CA ILE A 175 -3.43 8.33 -17.11
C ILE A 175 -2.07 8.43 -16.45
N VAL A 176 -2.05 8.58 -15.12
CA VAL A 176 -0.85 8.36 -14.29
C VAL A 176 -1.08 7.08 -13.48
N VAL A 177 -0.12 6.16 -13.51
CA VAL A 177 -0.12 4.96 -12.69
C VAL A 177 0.86 5.13 -11.54
N LEU A 178 0.37 5.12 -10.30
CA LEU A 178 1.23 5.15 -9.13
C LEU A 178 1.72 3.74 -8.79
N VAL A 179 3.01 3.61 -8.55
CA VAL A 179 3.68 2.32 -8.24
C VAL A 179 4.71 2.48 -7.13
N ASN A 180 5.00 1.37 -6.43
CA ASN A 180 6.08 1.32 -5.44
C ASN A 180 6.75 -0.07 -5.44
N GLU A 181 7.71 -0.26 -4.53
CA GLU A 181 8.49 -1.50 -4.37
C GLU A 181 7.65 -2.74 -4.02
N ALA A 182 6.43 -2.56 -3.54
CA ALA A 182 5.49 -3.64 -3.28
C ALA A 182 4.54 -3.92 -4.48
N THR A 183 4.55 -3.07 -5.51
CA THR A 183 3.83 -3.30 -6.76
C THR A 183 4.47 -4.47 -7.51
N ALA A 184 3.74 -5.58 -7.71
CA ALA A 184 4.33 -6.81 -8.24
C ALA A 184 3.43 -7.56 -9.23
N SER A 185 4.03 -8.43 -10.08
CA SER A 185 3.34 -9.43 -10.91
C SER A 185 2.29 -8.81 -11.87
N ALA A 186 0.99 -9.10 -11.71
CA ALA A 186 -0.10 -8.56 -12.56
C ALA A 186 -0.12 -7.03 -12.58
N SER A 187 0.25 -6.38 -11.47
CA SER A 187 0.38 -4.92 -11.40
C SER A 187 1.53 -4.40 -12.27
N GLU A 188 2.62 -5.15 -12.35
CA GLU A 188 3.76 -4.83 -13.22
C GLU A 188 3.45 -5.10 -14.69
N ILE A 189 2.65 -6.14 -14.98
CA ILE A 189 2.12 -6.37 -16.34
C ILE A 189 1.27 -5.16 -16.76
N THR A 190 0.38 -4.68 -15.88
CA THR A 190 -0.49 -3.54 -16.18
C THR A 190 0.32 -2.25 -16.36
N SER A 191 1.14 -1.88 -15.39
CA SER A 191 1.94 -0.63 -15.43
C SER A 191 2.98 -0.66 -16.56
N GLY A 192 3.70 -1.78 -16.73
CA GLY A 192 4.72 -1.93 -17.76
C GLY A 192 4.16 -1.94 -19.17
N THR A 193 3.01 -2.59 -19.40
CA THR A 193 2.34 -2.59 -20.71
C THR A 193 1.81 -1.20 -21.08
N LEU A 194 1.23 -0.47 -20.11
CA LEU A 194 0.81 0.92 -20.34
C LEU A 194 2.01 1.83 -20.62
N GLN A 195 3.16 1.61 -19.96
CA GLN A 195 4.41 2.31 -20.23
C GLN A 195 4.94 2.02 -21.61
N ASP A 196 4.98 0.73 -22.01
CA ASP A 196 5.51 0.28 -23.31
C ASP A 196 4.68 0.80 -24.50
N TYR A 197 3.38 1.03 -24.30
CA TYR A 197 2.51 1.67 -25.29
C TYR A 197 2.46 3.19 -25.20
N ASP A 198 3.27 3.81 -24.33
CA ASP A 198 3.22 5.26 -24.09
C ASP A 198 1.78 5.75 -23.77
N ARG A 199 0.97 4.85 -23.16
CA ARG A 199 -0.45 5.10 -22.86
C ARG A 199 -0.65 5.79 -21.50
N ALA A 200 0.30 5.59 -20.58
CA ALA A 200 0.29 6.20 -19.26
C ALA A 200 1.69 6.62 -18.85
N VAL A 201 1.77 7.61 -17.96
CA VAL A 201 2.99 7.95 -17.23
C VAL A 201 3.03 7.12 -15.95
N ILE A 202 4.13 6.41 -15.73
CA ILE A 202 4.36 5.63 -14.51
C ILE A 202 5.12 6.51 -13.51
N MET A 203 4.59 6.62 -12.28
CA MET A 203 5.13 7.52 -11.26
C MET A 203 5.24 6.82 -9.91
N GLY A 204 6.27 7.14 -9.13
CA GLY A 204 6.50 6.59 -7.80
C GLY A 204 7.90 6.04 -7.62
N THR A 205 8.06 4.84 -7.09
CA THR A 205 9.35 4.14 -6.96
C THR A 205 9.37 2.88 -7.80
N ARG A 206 10.57 2.32 -8.04
CA ARG A 206 10.76 1.11 -8.84
C ARG A 206 9.95 -0.05 -8.25
N THR A 207 9.30 -0.84 -9.10
CA THR A 207 8.47 -1.97 -8.69
C THR A 207 9.29 -3.20 -8.27
N TYR A 208 8.63 -4.22 -7.75
CA TYR A 208 9.24 -5.42 -7.16
C TYR A 208 10.08 -6.24 -8.15
N GLY A 209 9.63 -6.39 -9.39
CA GLY A 209 10.32 -7.21 -10.39
C GLY A 209 9.97 -8.70 -10.34
N LYS A 210 8.67 -9.04 -10.23
CA LYS A 210 8.20 -10.44 -10.26
C LYS A 210 7.72 -10.81 -11.66
N GLY A 211 8.66 -11.30 -12.48
CA GLY A 211 8.43 -11.67 -13.87
C GLY A 211 8.27 -13.18 -14.13
N LEU A 212 8.00 -13.99 -13.11
CA LEU A 212 7.87 -15.44 -13.20
C LEU A 212 6.40 -15.89 -13.14
N VAL A 213 6.03 -16.79 -14.06
CA VAL A 213 4.74 -17.49 -14.04
C VAL A 213 4.83 -18.70 -13.13
N GLN A 214 3.97 -18.74 -12.13
CA GLN A 214 3.86 -19.87 -11.22
C GLN A 214 2.50 -20.53 -11.39
N ILE A 215 2.49 -21.86 -11.58
CA ILE A 215 1.28 -22.65 -11.53
C ILE A 215 1.10 -23.09 -10.07
N PRO A 216 0.05 -22.59 -9.37
CA PRO A 216 -0.26 -23.05 -8.03
C PRO A 216 -0.94 -24.42 -8.10
N ASN A 217 -0.74 -25.23 -7.04
CA ASN A 217 -1.55 -26.41 -6.78
C ASN A 217 -1.45 -27.54 -7.81
N VAL A 218 -0.26 -27.87 -8.30
CA VAL A 218 -0.06 -29.19 -8.89
C VAL A 218 -0.28 -30.20 -7.77
N SER A 219 -1.38 -30.97 -7.88
CA SER A 219 -1.74 -31.95 -6.85
C SER A 219 -0.77 -33.13 -6.87
N LEU A 220 -0.28 -33.49 -5.71
CA LEU A 220 0.56 -34.64 -5.46
C LEU A 220 -0.20 -35.66 -4.58
N PRO A 221 0.27 -36.93 -4.52
CA PRO A 221 -0.25 -37.90 -3.54
C PRO A 221 -0.23 -37.35 -2.10
N TYR A 222 -1.09 -37.92 -1.24
CA TYR A 222 -1.20 -37.54 0.19
C TYR A 222 -1.59 -36.08 0.44
N ASN A 223 -2.46 -35.49 -0.42
CA ASN A 223 -2.88 -34.08 -0.36
C ASN A 223 -1.75 -33.07 -0.46
N GLY A 224 -0.57 -33.49 -0.92
CA GLY A 224 0.55 -32.60 -1.21
C GLY A 224 0.20 -31.64 -2.35
N LYS A 225 0.72 -30.43 -2.28
CA LYS A 225 0.59 -29.42 -3.36
C LYS A 225 1.95 -28.87 -3.72
N LEU A 226 2.22 -28.78 -5.02
CA LEU A 226 3.47 -28.25 -5.55
C LEU A 226 3.18 -26.94 -6.31
N LYS A 227 3.97 -25.92 -6.04
CA LYS A 227 3.98 -24.66 -6.78
C LYS A 227 5.23 -24.61 -7.66
N LEU A 228 5.03 -24.58 -8.97
CA LEU A 228 6.12 -24.60 -9.96
C LEU A 228 6.20 -23.30 -10.74
N THR A 229 7.42 -22.81 -10.94
CA THR A 229 7.72 -21.78 -11.95
C THR A 229 7.85 -22.45 -13.32
N THR A 230 7.02 -22.05 -14.27
CA THR A 230 6.92 -22.68 -15.58
C THR A 230 7.34 -21.77 -16.75
N ALA A 231 7.24 -20.45 -16.60
CA ALA A 231 7.52 -19.49 -17.65
C ALA A 231 7.98 -18.14 -17.08
N LYS A 232 8.45 -17.26 -17.98
CA LYS A 232 8.72 -15.84 -17.72
C LYS A 232 7.71 -14.97 -18.47
N TYR A 233 7.41 -13.78 -17.92
CA TYR A 233 6.61 -12.75 -18.58
C TYR A 233 7.48 -11.84 -19.44
N TYR A 234 6.96 -11.52 -20.63
CA TYR A 234 7.52 -10.52 -21.54
C TYR A 234 6.41 -9.56 -21.95
N ILE A 235 6.58 -8.29 -21.66
CA ILE A 235 5.61 -7.23 -21.99
C ILE A 235 5.88 -6.67 -23.40
N PRO A 236 5.07 -5.77 -23.96
CA PRO A 236 5.08 -5.42 -25.39
C PRO A 236 6.41 -5.03 -25.99
N SER A 237 7.27 -4.33 -25.27
CA SER A 237 8.64 -4.01 -25.72
C SER A 237 9.54 -5.23 -25.89
N GLY A 238 9.13 -6.39 -25.39
CA GLY A 238 9.92 -7.63 -25.38
C GLY A 238 10.77 -7.82 -24.14
N ARG A 239 10.79 -6.84 -23.22
CA ARG A 239 11.55 -6.95 -21.97
C ARG A 239 10.90 -7.90 -20.97
N CYS A 240 11.74 -8.57 -20.17
CA CYS A 240 11.35 -9.37 -19.02
C CYS A 240 11.52 -8.53 -17.75
N ILE A 241 10.45 -8.40 -16.95
CA ILE A 241 10.46 -7.57 -15.73
C ILE A 241 11.13 -8.24 -14.53
N GLN A 242 11.57 -9.50 -14.63
CA GLN A 242 12.15 -10.27 -13.53
C GLN A 242 13.43 -9.64 -12.99
N ALA A 243 13.41 -9.21 -11.71
CA ALA A 243 14.54 -8.56 -11.06
C ALA A 243 15.54 -9.54 -10.43
N LEU A 244 15.09 -10.75 -10.06
CA LEU A 244 15.92 -11.72 -9.37
C LEU A 244 16.50 -12.75 -10.34
N ARG A 245 17.81 -13.01 -10.20
CA ARG A 245 18.50 -14.17 -10.80
C ARG A 245 18.70 -15.22 -9.70
N TYR A 246 18.51 -16.48 -10.07
CA TYR A 246 18.77 -17.59 -9.18
C TYR A 246 20.08 -18.26 -9.63
N LYS A 247 21.11 -18.17 -8.81
CA LYS A 247 22.38 -18.88 -9.01
C LYS A 247 22.41 -20.16 -8.21
N HIS A 248 22.90 -21.22 -8.82
CA HIS A 248 23.23 -22.45 -8.12
C HIS A 248 24.56 -22.27 -7.39
N THR A 249 24.57 -22.59 -6.11
CA THR A 249 25.76 -22.63 -5.25
C THR A 249 25.84 -24.01 -4.60
N ASP A 250 26.96 -24.33 -3.99
CA ASP A 250 27.13 -25.60 -3.27
C ASP A 250 26.10 -25.81 -2.14
N ASN A 251 25.53 -24.72 -1.63
CA ASN A 251 24.47 -24.73 -0.62
C ASN A 251 23.04 -24.57 -1.19
N GLY A 252 22.85 -24.77 -2.52
CA GLY A 252 21.58 -24.62 -3.19
C GLY A 252 21.45 -23.35 -4.03
N TYR A 253 20.20 -22.87 -4.25
CA TYR A 253 19.96 -21.66 -5.05
C TYR A 253 19.95 -20.41 -4.18
N VAL A 254 20.74 -19.41 -4.59
CA VAL A 254 20.72 -18.06 -4.01
C VAL A 254 20.08 -17.10 -4.99
N ALA A 255 19.16 -16.26 -4.51
CA ALA A 255 18.56 -15.18 -5.27
C ALA A 255 19.39 -13.91 -5.15
N GLU A 256 19.74 -13.29 -6.25
CA GLU A 256 20.44 -12.00 -6.31
C GLU A 256 19.73 -11.05 -7.29
N ASN A 257 19.75 -9.75 -6.98
CA ASN A 257 19.24 -8.74 -7.90
C ASN A 257 20.13 -8.66 -9.15
N VAL A 258 19.49 -8.42 -10.31
CA VAL A 258 20.23 -8.11 -11.53
C VAL A 258 20.82 -6.70 -11.40
N PRO A 259 22.14 -6.52 -11.42
CA PRO A 259 22.75 -5.19 -11.40
C PRO A 259 22.34 -4.39 -12.64
N ASP A 260 22.18 -3.08 -12.52
CA ASP A 260 21.79 -2.21 -13.64
C ASP A 260 22.75 -2.34 -14.85
N SER A 261 24.03 -2.65 -14.62
CA SER A 261 25.04 -2.91 -15.67
C SER A 261 24.77 -4.16 -16.51
N LEU A 262 23.96 -5.10 -16.03
CA LEU A 262 23.58 -6.33 -16.71
C LEU A 262 22.16 -6.27 -17.32
N THR A 263 21.50 -5.12 -17.25
CA THR A 263 20.18 -4.91 -17.87
C THR A 263 20.33 -4.54 -19.36
N HIS A 264 19.32 -4.90 -20.17
CA HIS A 264 19.29 -4.58 -21.58
C HIS A 264 18.32 -3.44 -21.87
N GLU A 265 18.60 -2.69 -22.93
CA GLU A 265 17.74 -1.62 -23.42
C GLU A 265 16.68 -2.15 -24.36
N PHE A 266 15.47 -1.66 -24.16
CA PHE A 266 14.31 -1.86 -25.04
C PHE A 266 13.69 -0.51 -25.34
N ARG A 267 12.76 -0.48 -26.27
CA ARG A 267 12.07 0.76 -26.66
C ARG A 267 10.56 0.59 -26.54
N THR A 268 9.90 1.63 -26.05
CA THR A 268 8.45 1.78 -26.07
C THR A 268 7.94 1.99 -27.49
N ALA A 269 6.63 2.02 -27.67
CA ALA A 269 6.00 2.28 -28.97
C ALA A 269 6.44 3.62 -29.60
N ALA A 270 6.61 4.68 -28.79
CA ALA A 270 7.12 5.98 -29.24
C ALA A 270 8.65 6.02 -29.34
N GLY A 271 9.37 4.99 -28.91
CA GLY A 271 10.84 4.93 -28.98
C GLY A 271 11.57 5.36 -27.71
N ARG A 272 10.88 5.60 -26.58
CA ARG A 272 11.53 5.87 -25.28
C ARG A 272 12.33 4.64 -24.81
N ILE A 273 13.48 4.88 -24.18
CA ILE A 273 14.31 3.81 -23.64
C ILE A 273 13.73 3.29 -22.33
N VAL A 274 13.55 1.98 -22.24
CA VAL A 274 13.17 1.23 -21.04
C VAL A 274 14.12 0.04 -20.88
N ARG A 275 14.21 -0.53 -19.66
CA ARG A 275 15.17 -1.61 -19.36
C ARG A 275 14.46 -2.83 -18.77
N ASP A 276 15.08 -3.98 -18.91
CA ASP A 276 14.69 -5.23 -18.23
C ASP A 276 15.40 -5.41 -16.87
N GLY A 277 15.23 -6.56 -16.24
CA GLY A 277 16.06 -7.03 -15.12
C GLY A 277 15.85 -6.33 -13.77
N GLY A 278 14.89 -5.42 -13.65
CA GLY A 278 14.72 -4.68 -12.40
C GLY A 278 13.31 -4.21 -12.08
N GLY A 279 12.28 -4.95 -12.51
CA GLY A 279 10.90 -4.47 -12.41
C GLY A 279 10.61 -3.31 -13.36
N ILE A 280 9.57 -2.54 -13.06
CA ILE A 280 9.22 -1.35 -13.82
C ILE A 280 9.86 -0.13 -13.15
N LYS A 281 10.76 0.54 -13.88
CA LYS A 281 11.29 1.83 -13.47
C LYS A 281 10.27 2.91 -13.82
N PRO A 282 9.85 3.76 -12.87
CA PRO A 282 8.91 4.83 -13.17
C PRO A 282 9.50 5.86 -14.13
N ASP A 283 8.64 6.52 -14.90
CA ASP A 283 9.01 7.65 -15.77
C ASP A 283 9.37 8.89 -14.95
N ILE A 284 8.68 9.06 -13.82
CA ILE A 284 8.95 10.08 -12.79
C ILE A 284 9.14 9.39 -11.45
N GLU A 285 10.35 9.52 -10.89
CA GLU A 285 10.61 9.01 -9.55
C GLU A 285 10.15 10.03 -8.50
N VAL A 286 9.18 9.62 -7.69
CA VAL A 286 8.69 10.39 -6.53
C VAL A 286 8.73 9.48 -5.31
N LYS A 287 9.66 9.74 -4.41
CA LYS A 287 9.75 8.98 -3.16
C LYS A 287 8.62 9.38 -2.21
N PRO A 288 7.98 8.41 -1.53
CA PRO A 288 7.01 8.72 -0.48
C PRO A 288 7.69 9.46 0.67
N ASP A 289 6.91 10.12 1.50
CA ASP A 289 7.41 10.64 2.77
C ASP A 289 7.82 9.47 3.67
N SER A 290 8.94 9.64 4.36
CA SER A 290 9.34 8.67 5.39
C SER A 290 8.50 8.88 6.65
N LEU A 291 8.06 7.78 7.26
CA LEU A 291 7.42 7.85 8.57
C LEU A 291 8.51 8.11 9.62
N PRO A 292 8.38 9.17 10.45
CA PRO A 292 9.32 9.41 11.54
C PRO A 292 9.34 8.24 12.52
N ASN A 293 10.52 7.96 13.08
CA ASN A 293 10.70 6.82 13.99
C ASN A 293 9.72 6.84 15.17
N ILE A 294 9.52 8.00 15.80
CA ILE A 294 8.54 8.15 16.89
C ILE A 294 7.11 7.82 16.42
N ALA A 295 6.70 8.26 15.22
CA ALA A 295 5.38 7.98 14.66
C ALA A 295 5.20 6.48 14.37
N PHE A 296 6.26 5.83 13.84
CA PHE A 296 6.27 4.38 13.63
C PHE A 296 6.01 3.60 14.93
N TYR A 297 6.70 3.95 16.02
CA TYR A 297 6.49 3.26 17.30
C TYR A 297 5.14 3.56 17.93
N LEU A 298 4.60 4.78 17.78
CA LEU A 298 3.29 5.16 18.31
C LEU A 298 2.13 4.49 17.56
N SER A 299 2.27 4.24 16.25
CA SER A 299 1.23 3.59 15.45
C SER A 299 1.15 2.08 15.61
N ARG A 300 2.14 1.45 16.24
CA ARG A 300 2.19 -0.01 16.42
C ARG A 300 1.51 -0.43 17.72
N VAL A 301 0.39 -1.11 17.60
CA VAL A 301 -0.36 -1.67 18.74
C VAL A 301 0.43 -2.72 19.54
N ASP A 302 1.40 -3.40 18.93
CA ASP A 302 2.29 -4.35 19.61
C ASP A 302 3.36 -3.66 20.48
N THR A 303 3.56 -2.37 20.32
CA THR A 303 4.48 -1.56 21.14
C THR A 303 3.75 -0.70 22.17
N THR A 304 2.57 -0.18 21.83
CA THR A 304 1.78 0.69 22.74
C THR A 304 0.33 0.80 22.29
N ASP A 305 -0.59 0.92 23.25
CA ASP A 305 -2.01 1.19 23.02
C ASP A 305 -2.36 2.69 23.09
N ILE A 306 -1.36 3.59 23.18
CA ILE A 306 -1.58 5.01 23.45
C ILE A 306 -2.42 5.66 22.35
N MET A 307 -2.07 5.42 21.08
CA MET A 307 -2.79 5.99 19.93
C MET A 307 -4.21 5.43 19.86
N LEU A 308 -4.36 4.12 19.95
CA LEU A 308 -5.66 3.45 19.93
C LEU A 308 -6.58 3.95 21.06
N ASN A 309 -6.07 4.07 22.29
CA ASN A 309 -6.85 4.56 23.43
C ASN A 309 -7.23 6.03 23.26
N TYR A 310 -6.36 6.86 22.67
CA TYR A 310 -6.68 8.24 22.33
C TYR A 310 -7.82 8.32 21.31
N GLU A 311 -7.76 7.52 20.26
CA GLU A 311 -8.79 7.48 19.22
C GLU A 311 -10.15 7.02 19.76
N ILE A 312 -10.17 6.01 20.64
CA ILE A 312 -11.38 5.55 21.32
C ILE A 312 -12.02 6.68 22.12
N ASP A 313 -11.23 7.42 22.90
CA ASP A 313 -11.71 8.55 23.70
C ASP A 313 -12.17 9.71 22.81
N TYR A 314 -11.45 9.97 21.70
CA TYR A 314 -11.83 10.97 20.71
C TYR A 314 -13.20 10.65 20.08
N ILE A 315 -13.39 9.40 19.64
CA ILE A 315 -14.66 8.92 19.07
C ILE A 315 -15.81 9.05 20.09
N ALA A 316 -15.53 8.81 21.38
CA ALA A 316 -16.52 8.95 22.43
C ALA A 316 -16.95 10.40 22.62
N ALA A 317 -16.01 11.34 22.54
CA ALA A 317 -16.26 12.77 22.71
C ALA A 317 -16.87 13.44 21.47
N HIS A 318 -16.65 12.88 20.27
CA HIS A 318 -17.06 13.45 19.00
C HIS A 318 -17.96 12.49 18.23
N PRO A 319 -19.29 12.45 18.46
CA PRO A 319 -20.21 11.54 17.76
C PRO A 319 -20.26 11.73 16.24
N THR A 320 -19.89 12.92 15.77
CA THR A 320 -19.81 13.29 14.36
C THR A 320 -18.56 14.11 14.09
N VAL A 321 -18.00 13.99 12.90
CA VAL A 321 -16.81 14.72 12.43
C VAL A 321 -17.03 15.25 11.02
N ALA A 322 -16.14 16.11 10.55
CA ALA A 322 -16.14 16.60 9.17
C ALA A 322 -15.97 15.44 8.16
N SER A 323 -16.29 15.71 6.91
CA SER A 323 -16.07 14.74 5.82
C SER A 323 -14.60 14.35 5.70
N PRO A 324 -14.25 13.15 5.17
CA PRO A 324 -12.85 12.75 5.01
C PRO A 324 -12.02 13.76 4.23
N LYS A 325 -12.60 14.43 3.23
CA LYS A 325 -11.91 15.49 2.46
C LYS A 325 -11.54 16.71 3.28
N ASP A 326 -12.30 17.00 4.32
CA ASP A 326 -12.19 18.25 5.09
C ASP A 326 -11.64 18.03 6.50
N PHE A 327 -11.63 16.77 6.96
CA PHE A 327 -11.17 16.47 8.32
C PHE A 327 -9.67 16.65 8.49
N GLU A 328 -9.32 17.37 9.54
CA GLU A 328 -7.96 17.55 10.03
C GLU A 328 -7.97 17.54 11.57
N LEU A 329 -7.05 16.79 12.18
CA LEU A 329 -6.90 16.83 13.64
C LEU A 329 -6.45 18.22 14.07
N SER A 330 -7.18 18.86 14.99
CA SER A 330 -6.83 20.21 15.47
C SER A 330 -5.53 20.21 16.27
N ASP A 331 -4.91 21.37 16.42
CA ASP A 331 -3.73 21.51 17.28
C ASP A 331 -4.05 21.31 18.76
N ALA A 332 -5.27 21.65 19.18
CA ALA A 332 -5.75 21.42 20.54
C ALA A 332 -5.91 19.92 20.83
N ASP A 333 -6.45 19.16 19.88
CA ASP A 333 -6.59 17.70 19.99
C ASP A 333 -5.22 17.01 19.98
N TYR A 334 -4.33 17.49 19.14
CA TYR A 334 -2.94 16.99 19.12
C TYR A 334 -2.22 17.23 20.44
N GLU A 335 -2.42 18.38 21.08
CA GLU A 335 -1.81 18.67 22.38
C GLU A 335 -2.33 17.72 23.48
N GLN A 336 -3.61 17.36 23.45
CA GLN A 336 -4.16 16.33 24.34
C GLN A 336 -3.49 14.97 24.11
N PHE A 337 -3.32 14.57 22.86
CA PHE A 337 -2.59 13.35 22.51
C PHE A 337 -1.14 13.39 23.03
N LYS A 338 -0.42 14.49 22.77
CA LYS A 338 0.95 14.69 23.23
C LYS A 338 1.08 14.55 24.75
N GLN A 339 0.17 15.19 25.50
CA GLN A 339 0.16 15.08 26.96
C GLN A 339 -0.03 13.64 27.44
N ARG A 340 -0.88 12.85 26.74
CA ARG A 340 -1.07 11.43 27.01
C ARG A 340 0.22 10.64 26.79
N VAL A 341 0.90 10.87 25.66
CA VAL A 341 2.17 10.21 25.36
C VAL A 341 3.24 10.52 26.41
N VAL A 342 3.38 11.79 26.79
CA VAL A 342 4.35 12.21 27.81
C VAL A 342 4.05 11.59 29.18
N LYS A 343 2.78 11.57 29.59
CA LYS A 343 2.36 10.99 30.88
C LYS A 343 2.53 9.47 30.94
N SER A 344 2.48 8.77 29.82
CA SER A 344 2.58 7.31 29.79
C SER A 344 4.00 6.78 30.05
N GLY A 345 5.01 7.65 30.01
CA GLY A 345 6.40 7.23 30.08
C GLY A 345 6.88 6.53 28.79
N PHE A 346 6.19 6.75 27.66
CA PHE A 346 6.54 6.18 26.37
C PHE A 346 7.98 6.44 26.00
N THR A 347 8.64 5.40 25.49
CA THR A 347 10.00 5.46 24.95
C THR A 347 10.05 4.68 23.65
N TYR A 348 11.00 4.98 22.80
CA TYR A 348 11.22 4.26 21.56
C TYR A 348 12.72 4.14 21.23
N ASP A 349 13.08 3.22 20.34
CA ASP A 349 14.45 2.96 19.95
C ASP A 349 15.06 4.16 19.19
N GLN A 350 16.16 4.64 19.71
CA GLN A 350 16.87 5.81 19.19
C GLN A 350 18.08 5.38 18.35
N VAL A 351 17.83 5.16 17.06
CA VAL A 351 18.83 4.65 16.13
C VAL A 351 20.03 5.61 16.01
N SER A 352 19.78 6.93 16.01
CA SER A 352 20.82 7.94 15.91
C SER A 352 21.80 7.92 17.11
N GLU A 353 21.33 7.70 18.33
CA GLU A 353 22.20 7.56 19.51
C GLU A 353 23.03 6.27 19.45
N LYS A 354 22.46 5.16 18.96
CA LYS A 354 23.20 3.91 18.76
C LYS A 354 24.33 4.09 17.76
N ILE A 355 24.02 4.68 16.60
CA ILE A 355 25.02 4.93 15.54
C ILE A 355 26.10 5.92 16.03
N LEU A 356 25.73 6.96 16.81
CA LEU A 356 26.70 7.87 17.36
C LEU A 356 27.71 7.15 18.32
N LYS A 357 27.22 6.25 19.16
CA LYS A 357 28.09 5.44 20.04
C LYS A 357 29.02 4.53 19.23
N GLU A 358 28.52 3.94 18.15
CA GLU A 358 29.33 3.13 17.24
C GLU A 358 30.40 3.99 16.55
N LEU A 359 30.03 5.18 16.07
CA LEU A 359 30.95 6.12 15.44
C LEU A 359 32.01 6.61 16.42
N GLU A 360 31.67 6.92 17.69
CA GLU A 360 32.60 7.27 18.71
C GLU A 360 33.63 6.14 19.01
N SER A 361 33.14 4.89 19.03
CA SER A 361 33.96 3.71 19.22
C SER A 361 34.97 3.53 18.07
N LEU A 362 34.51 3.75 16.84
CA LEU A 362 35.33 3.69 15.64
C LEU A 362 36.40 4.81 15.65
N ALA A 363 35.99 6.05 15.94
CA ALA A 363 36.91 7.18 16.02
C ALA A 363 37.97 7.00 17.09
N ARG A 364 37.68 6.34 18.22
CA ARG A 364 38.69 5.96 19.24
C ARG A 364 39.63 4.93 18.69
N PHE A 365 39.16 3.92 17.97
CA PHE A 365 40.02 2.91 17.36
C PHE A 365 40.93 3.50 16.28
N GLU A 366 40.43 4.46 15.51
CA GLU A 366 41.21 5.17 14.46
C GLU A 366 42.13 6.29 15.03
N GLY A 367 42.01 6.63 16.31
CA GLY A 367 42.95 7.52 17.04
C GLY A 367 42.65 9.01 16.96
N TYR A 368 41.50 9.45 16.37
CA TYR A 368 41.18 10.89 16.27
C TYR A 368 39.97 11.33 17.09
N TYR A 369 39.45 10.45 17.99
CA TYR A 369 38.32 10.83 18.86
C TYR A 369 38.65 12.02 19.76
N ASP A 370 39.89 12.12 20.32
CA ASP A 370 40.22 13.16 21.29
C ASP A 370 40.25 14.55 20.62
N ASP A 371 40.66 14.64 19.37
CA ASP A 371 40.63 15.87 18.59
C ASP A 371 39.20 16.32 18.22
N ALA A 372 38.27 15.37 18.00
CA ALA A 372 36.91 15.62 17.64
C ALA A 372 35.92 15.51 18.83
N LYS A 373 36.39 15.39 20.05
CA LYS A 373 35.57 15.18 21.24
C LYS A 373 34.52 16.29 21.47
N PRO A 374 34.85 17.59 21.31
CA PRO A 374 33.86 18.66 21.48
C PRO A 374 32.66 18.52 20.49
N GLU A 375 32.93 18.11 19.24
CA GLU A 375 31.93 17.91 18.20
C GLU A 375 31.03 16.70 18.51
N PHE A 376 31.62 15.59 18.97
CA PHE A 376 30.87 14.42 19.44
C PHE A 376 29.98 14.76 20.63
N GLU A 377 30.45 15.50 21.59
CA GLU A 377 29.68 15.93 22.76
C GLU A 377 28.53 16.89 22.36
N ALA A 378 28.84 17.86 21.49
CA ALA A 378 27.84 18.78 20.97
C ALA A 378 26.75 18.04 20.19
N LEU A 379 27.14 17.05 19.35
CA LEU A 379 26.18 16.21 18.60
C LEU A 379 25.37 15.34 19.54
N ARG A 380 25.96 14.73 20.56
CA ARG A 380 25.27 13.94 21.58
C ARG A 380 24.20 14.77 22.30
N GLN A 381 24.51 16.01 22.68
CA GLN A 381 23.53 16.89 23.32
C GLN A 381 22.38 17.27 22.37
N LYS A 382 22.66 17.47 21.08
CA LYS A 382 21.63 17.77 20.09
C LYS A 382 20.74 16.57 19.78
N LEU A 383 21.31 15.35 19.76
CA LEU A 383 20.60 14.10 19.49
C LEU A 383 19.92 13.52 20.73
N LYS A 384 20.20 14.08 21.94
CA LYS A 384 19.53 13.65 23.17
C LYS A 384 18.05 13.85 23.05
N HIS A 385 17.33 12.73 23.01
CA HIS A 385 15.89 12.73 22.85
C HIS A 385 15.15 13.24 24.10
N ASN A 386 14.09 13.98 23.80
CA ASN A 386 13.07 14.33 24.76
C ASN A 386 11.73 14.15 24.06
N ILE A 387 10.90 13.23 24.56
CA ILE A 387 9.63 12.86 23.93
C ILE A 387 8.75 14.06 23.62
N ALA A 388 8.63 15.01 24.56
CA ALA A 388 7.82 16.22 24.35
C ALA A 388 8.36 17.06 23.19
N LYS A 389 9.70 17.22 23.11
CA LYS A 389 10.36 17.95 22.03
C LYS A 389 10.27 17.22 20.68
N ASP A 390 10.40 15.88 20.70
CA ASP A 390 10.27 15.07 19.49
C ASP A 390 8.87 15.13 18.90
N LEU A 391 7.83 15.17 19.77
CA LEU A 391 6.45 15.36 19.37
C LEU A 391 6.17 16.78 18.81
N ASP A 392 6.92 17.80 19.26
CA ASP A 392 6.79 19.18 18.76
C ASP A 392 7.56 19.42 17.45
N TYR A 393 8.42 18.49 17.07
CA TYR A 393 9.14 18.65 15.81
C TYR A 393 8.15 18.75 14.64
N PRO A 394 8.19 19.82 13.81
CA PRO A 394 7.11 20.09 12.84
C PRO A 394 6.76 18.90 11.96
N TYR A 395 7.77 18.19 11.46
CA TYR A 395 7.58 17.02 10.62
C TYR A 395 6.94 15.84 11.38
N ASN A 396 7.42 15.56 12.60
CA ASN A 396 6.86 14.49 13.44
C ASN A 396 5.40 14.79 13.81
N LYS A 397 5.13 16.03 14.27
CA LYS A 397 3.79 16.52 14.59
C LYS A 397 2.84 16.32 13.43
N GLN A 398 3.24 16.78 12.24
CA GLN A 398 2.43 16.63 11.03
C GLN A 398 2.12 15.16 10.73
N LYS A 399 3.14 14.29 10.70
CA LYS A 399 2.95 12.87 10.37
C LYS A 399 2.13 12.12 11.41
N ILE A 400 2.26 12.44 12.69
CA ILE A 400 1.42 11.85 13.75
C ILE A 400 -0.04 12.33 13.61
N LYS A 401 -0.27 13.63 13.33
CA LYS A 401 -1.62 14.14 13.06
C LYS A 401 -2.28 13.45 11.86
N GLU A 402 -1.52 13.22 10.79
CA GLU A 402 -1.97 12.50 9.59
C GLU A 402 -2.37 11.05 9.90
N LEU A 403 -1.57 10.33 10.70
CA LEU A 403 -1.88 8.96 11.12
C LEU A 403 -3.17 8.91 11.96
N ILE A 404 -3.27 9.74 13.00
CA ILE A 404 -4.46 9.80 13.85
C ILE A 404 -5.71 10.17 13.01
N ALA A 405 -5.58 11.14 12.09
CA ALA A 405 -6.67 11.53 11.21
C ALA A 405 -7.13 10.37 10.32
N ALA A 406 -6.20 9.64 9.71
CA ALA A 406 -6.51 8.48 8.88
C ALA A 406 -7.23 7.39 9.67
N ASP A 407 -6.76 7.07 10.88
CA ASP A 407 -7.37 6.06 11.76
C ASP A 407 -8.75 6.48 12.28
N LEU A 408 -8.94 7.77 12.60
CA LEU A 408 -10.26 8.31 12.94
C LEU A 408 -11.20 8.23 11.72
N MET A 409 -10.73 8.58 10.52
CA MET A 409 -11.55 8.49 9.32
C MET A 409 -11.93 7.05 8.99
N ALA A 410 -11.04 6.07 9.24
CA ALA A 410 -11.41 4.65 9.16
C ALA A 410 -12.52 4.27 10.14
N ALA A 411 -12.50 4.82 11.36
CA ALA A 411 -13.52 4.54 12.37
C ALA A 411 -14.91 5.13 12.04
N TYR A 412 -14.97 6.32 11.42
CA TYR A 412 -16.23 6.99 11.06
C TYR A 412 -16.75 6.61 9.65
N TYR A 413 -15.84 6.42 8.70
CA TYR A 413 -16.16 6.29 7.28
C TYR A 413 -15.53 5.04 6.63
N PHE A 414 -15.04 4.10 7.43
CA PHE A 414 -14.35 2.88 7.01
C PHE A 414 -13.06 3.17 6.21
N GLU A 415 -12.44 2.14 5.67
CA GLU A 415 -11.21 2.23 4.89
C GLU A 415 -11.27 3.31 3.78
N LYS A 416 -12.41 3.44 3.12
CA LYS A 416 -12.60 4.48 2.09
C LYS A 416 -12.39 5.89 2.62
N GLY A 417 -12.83 6.17 3.86
CA GLY A 417 -12.65 7.49 4.48
C GLY A 417 -11.19 7.76 4.83
N SER A 418 -10.48 6.75 5.33
CA SER A 418 -9.04 6.83 5.58
C SER A 418 -8.25 7.14 4.31
N LEU A 419 -8.52 6.39 3.23
CA LEU A 419 -7.87 6.59 1.94
C LEU A 419 -8.16 7.98 1.36
N GLU A 420 -9.41 8.41 1.37
CA GLU A 420 -9.79 9.74 0.87
C GLU A 420 -9.12 10.88 1.65
N ASN A 421 -9.01 10.75 2.97
CA ASN A 421 -8.33 11.72 3.81
C ASN A 421 -6.81 11.77 3.54
N SER A 422 -6.19 10.59 3.43
CA SER A 422 -4.75 10.46 3.21
C SER A 422 -4.27 11.10 1.91
N LEU A 423 -5.11 11.15 0.85
CA LEU A 423 -4.77 11.79 -0.42
C LEU A 423 -4.45 13.29 -0.28
N ARG A 424 -4.95 13.96 0.75
CA ARG A 424 -4.70 15.39 0.98
C ARG A 424 -3.20 15.72 1.14
N ASN A 425 -2.45 14.81 1.74
CA ASN A 425 -1.04 14.97 2.07
C ASN A 425 -0.13 14.00 1.32
N ASP A 426 -0.68 13.28 0.33
CA ASP A 426 0.08 12.33 -0.47
C ASP A 426 0.87 13.05 -1.57
N LYS A 427 2.18 13.14 -1.40
CA LYS A 427 3.11 13.76 -2.35
C LYS A 427 3.06 13.15 -3.75
N GLN A 428 2.93 11.81 -3.83
CA GLN A 428 2.92 11.11 -5.10
C GLN A 428 1.61 11.39 -5.84
N PHE A 429 0.48 11.40 -5.12
CA PHE A 429 -0.80 11.81 -5.69
C PHE A 429 -0.80 13.29 -6.10
N ALA A 430 -0.26 14.18 -5.26
CA ALA A 430 -0.18 15.62 -5.58
C ALA A 430 0.62 15.88 -6.87
N GLU A 431 1.76 15.19 -7.05
CA GLU A 431 2.56 15.30 -8.26
C GLU A 431 1.86 14.70 -9.49
N ALA A 432 1.15 13.58 -9.32
CA ALA A 432 0.33 12.99 -10.36
C ALA A 432 -0.80 13.94 -10.82
N ALA A 433 -1.49 14.56 -9.86
CA ALA A 433 -2.54 15.55 -10.15
C ALA A 433 -1.97 16.80 -10.84
N ARG A 434 -0.83 17.31 -10.37
CA ARG A 434 -0.11 18.43 -11.01
C ARG A 434 0.21 18.12 -12.48
N LEU A 435 0.75 16.94 -12.74
CA LEU A 435 1.11 16.49 -14.08
C LEU A 435 -0.11 16.39 -14.99
N LEU A 436 -1.21 15.78 -14.50
CA LEU A 436 -2.46 15.67 -15.25
C LEU A 436 -3.10 17.03 -15.54
N GLY A 437 -2.85 18.03 -14.70
CA GLY A 437 -3.23 19.42 -14.93
C GLY A 437 -2.36 20.14 -15.96
N ASN A 438 -1.25 19.53 -16.43
CA ASN A 438 -0.33 20.11 -17.43
C ASN A 438 -0.21 19.23 -18.68
N PRO A 439 -1.13 19.32 -19.65
CA PRO A 439 -1.14 18.44 -20.83
C PRO A 439 0.16 18.50 -21.65
N THR A 440 0.80 19.65 -21.72
CA THR A 440 2.05 19.82 -22.48
C THR A 440 3.19 19.02 -21.86
N GLU A 441 3.36 19.10 -20.56
CA GLU A 441 4.37 18.33 -19.81
C GLU A 441 4.08 16.83 -19.88
N TYR A 442 2.81 16.45 -19.69
CA TYR A 442 2.36 15.07 -19.80
C TYR A 442 2.71 14.45 -21.15
N GLN A 443 2.36 15.12 -22.27
CA GLN A 443 2.65 14.64 -23.63
C GLN A 443 4.16 14.55 -23.90
N LYS A 444 4.95 15.50 -23.38
CA LYS A 444 6.41 15.48 -23.53
C LYS A 444 7.06 14.25 -22.88
N LEU A 445 6.51 13.78 -21.77
CA LEU A 445 7.02 12.58 -21.07
C LEU A 445 6.77 11.28 -21.85
N LEU A 446 5.75 11.25 -22.69
CA LEU A 446 5.41 10.12 -23.55
C LEU A 446 6.20 10.10 -24.87
N GLN A 447 7.06 11.08 -25.12
CA GLN A 447 7.90 11.16 -26.31
C GLN A 447 9.36 10.81 -25.98
N PRO A 448 10.13 10.29 -26.93
CA PRO A 448 11.57 10.05 -26.74
C PRO A 448 12.29 11.36 -26.41
N LYS A 449 13.22 11.32 -25.47
CA LYS A 449 14.12 12.46 -25.24
C LYS A 449 14.93 12.70 -26.51
N LYS A 450 14.90 13.91 -27.04
CA LYS A 450 15.82 14.28 -28.14
C LYS A 450 17.24 14.08 -27.64
N GLU A 451 18.00 13.23 -28.30
CA GLU A 451 19.44 13.15 -28.06
C GLU A 451 20.02 14.53 -28.34
N LYS A 452 20.75 15.09 -27.35
CA LYS A 452 21.49 16.34 -27.49
C LYS A 452 22.76 16.10 -28.27
#